data_f22b182259a3f81e84c8321be8173991
#
_entry.id   f22b182259a3f81e84c8321be8173991
#
_cell.length_a   1.000
_cell.length_b   1.000
_cell.length_c   1.000
_cell.angle_alpha   90.00
_cell.angle_beta   90.00
_cell.angle_gamma   90.00
#
_symmetry.space_group_name_H-M   'P 1'
#
loop_
_entity.id
_entity.type
_entity.pdbx_description
1 polymer ?
#
loop_
_entity_poly.entity_id
_entity_poly.type
_entity_poly.pdbx_seq_one_letter_code
_entity_poly.pdbx_strand_id
1 'polypeptide(L)'
;MSYLTPKTADEIPVSFNKAPSGACILCMLLCLLTLFFWSPVTYAHGPGDITLQYDSSSHLLSVTVLHPVSDPQKHYIKTITITKNKDPLETHVYKSQPESSPFTYTYNVKAEEGDIFEVKAKCNYFGSRTATLTVGK
;
A
#
# COMPACT_ATOMS: atom_id res chain seq x y z
N MET A 1 54.05 -64.63 -31.86
CA MET A 1 53.72 -63.71 -30.77
C MET A 1 53.35 -62.39 -31.41
N SER A 2 52.05 -62.17 -31.61
CA SER A 2 51.55 -60.93 -32.25
C SER A 2 50.97 -60.04 -31.16
N TYR A 3 51.53 -58.86 -30.97
CA TYR A 3 51.06 -57.87 -30.05
C TYR A 3 49.97 -56.99 -30.71
N LEU A 4 48.75 -57.05 -30.21
CA LEU A 4 47.64 -56.20 -30.56
C LEU A 4 47.84 -54.84 -29.89
N THR A 5 47.96 -53.76 -30.68
CA THR A 5 47.94 -52.40 -30.20
C THR A 5 46.50 -51.96 -29.92
N PRO A 6 46.18 -51.25 -28.80
CA PRO A 6 44.86 -50.76 -28.58
C PRO A 6 44.57 -49.56 -29.48
N LYS A 7 43.38 -49.58 -30.06
CA LYS A 7 42.80 -48.50 -30.86
C LYS A 7 42.51 -47.28 -29.99
N THR A 8 43.11 -46.16 -30.32
CA THR A 8 42.84 -44.85 -29.68
C THR A 8 41.40 -44.44 -29.87
N ALA A 9 40.80 -44.00 -28.80
CA ALA A 9 39.42 -43.46 -28.76
C ALA A 9 39.33 -42.22 -29.61
N ASP A 10 38.39 -42.22 -30.56
CA ASP A 10 38.07 -41.08 -31.41
C ASP A 10 37.52 -39.94 -30.51
N GLU A 11 38.17 -38.81 -30.53
CA GLU A 11 37.72 -37.58 -29.90
C GLU A 11 36.45 -37.09 -30.62
N ILE A 12 35.35 -36.98 -29.87
CA ILE A 12 34.10 -36.39 -30.35
C ILE A 12 34.30 -34.88 -30.43
N PRO A 13 34.24 -34.24 -31.61
CA PRO A 13 34.33 -32.79 -31.69
C PRO A 13 33.04 -32.19 -31.14
N VAL A 14 33.10 -31.61 -29.95
CA VAL A 14 32.03 -30.78 -29.41
C VAL A 14 32.00 -29.46 -30.16
N SER A 15 31.18 -29.36 -31.19
CA SER A 15 30.96 -28.12 -31.92
C SER A 15 30.07 -27.20 -31.13
N PHE A 16 30.65 -26.41 -30.28
CA PHE A 16 30.01 -25.24 -29.67
C PHE A 16 30.25 -24.04 -30.57
N ASN A 17 29.37 -23.77 -31.51
CA ASN A 17 29.18 -22.40 -32.04
C ASN A 17 28.04 -22.40 -33.06
N LYS A 18 26.80 -22.31 -32.55
CA LYS A 18 25.74 -21.73 -33.35
C LYS A 18 25.25 -20.49 -32.61
N ALA A 19 25.64 -19.31 -33.08
CA ALA A 19 25.11 -18.05 -32.59
C ALA A 19 23.57 -18.13 -32.63
N PRO A 20 22.87 -17.64 -31.60
CA PRO A 20 21.40 -17.67 -31.57
C PRO A 20 20.88 -16.92 -32.80
N SER A 21 20.03 -17.60 -33.59
CA SER A 21 19.39 -17.00 -34.75
C SER A 21 18.64 -15.72 -34.31
N GLY A 22 18.58 -14.69 -35.15
CA GLY A 22 17.92 -13.41 -34.82
C GLY A 22 16.49 -13.57 -34.28
N ALA A 23 15.80 -14.67 -34.63
CA ALA A 23 14.51 -15.05 -34.04
C ALA A 23 14.59 -15.33 -32.53
N CYS A 24 15.67 -15.95 -32.03
CA CYS A 24 15.88 -16.20 -30.61
C CYS A 24 16.13 -14.91 -29.82
N ILE A 25 16.88 -13.98 -30.39
CA ILE A 25 17.14 -12.67 -29.78
C ILE A 25 15.85 -11.84 -29.71
N LEU A 26 15.03 -11.87 -30.77
CA LEU A 26 13.73 -11.21 -30.80
C LEU A 26 12.76 -11.78 -29.77
N CYS A 27 12.70 -13.10 -29.62
CA CYS A 27 11.88 -13.76 -28.57
C CYS A 27 12.37 -13.41 -27.16
N MET A 28 13.67 -13.36 -26.90
CA MET A 28 14.22 -12.92 -25.60
C MET A 28 13.87 -11.47 -25.30
N LEU A 29 13.96 -10.58 -26.28
CA LEU A 29 13.57 -9.17 -26.11
C LEU A 29 12.07 -9.02 -25.86
N LEU A 30 11.21 -9.77 -26.55
CA LEU A 30 9.77 -9.79 -26.29
C LEU A 30 9.45 -10.33 -24.89
N CYS A 31 10.10 -11.41 -24.43
CA CYS A 31 9.95 -11.92 -23.07
C CYS A 31 10.40 -10.93 -22.00
N LEU A 32 11.51 -10.21 -22.24
CA LEU A 32 11.96 -9.15 -21.33
C LEU A 32 10.96 -7.98 -21.28
N LEU A 33 10.39 -7.58 -22.41
CA LEU A 33 9.34 -6.53 -22.42
C LEU A 33 8.09 -6.93 -21.63
N THR A 34 7.65 -8.19 -21.70
CA THR A 34 6.46 -8.64 -20.96
C THR A 34 6.66 -8.67 -19.44
N LEU A 35 7.89 -8.84 -18.95
CA LEU A 35 8.21 -8.78 -17.52
C LEU A 35 8.07 -7.36 -16.93
N PHE A 36 8.21 -6.32 -17.74
CA PHE A 36 8.03 -4.93 -17.27
C PHE A 36 6.55 -4.55 -17.06
N PHE A 37 5.59 -5.28 -17.64
CA PHE A 37 4.16 -4.99 -17.47
C PHE A 37 3.53 -5.65 -16.24
N TRP A 38 4.23 -6.51 -15.53
CA TRP A 38 3.78 -7.12 -14.28
C TRP A 38 4.39 -6.41 -13.07
N SER A 39 4.22 -5.08 -13.01
CA SER A 39 4.53 -4.36 -11.78
C SER A 39 3.42 -4.69 -10.77
N PRO A 40 3.73 -5.30 -9.61
CA PRO A 40 2.76 -5.42 -8.54
C PRO A 40 2.36 -4.00 -8.13
N VAL A 41 1.06 -3.72 -8.12
CA VAL A 41 0.54 -2.48 -7.56
C VAL A 41 0.83 -2.53 -6.06
N THR A 42 1.95 -1.95 -5.65
CA THR A 42 2.23 -1.73 -4.23
C THR A 42 1.27 -0.64 -3.76
N TYR A 43 0.22 -1.04 -3.05
CA TYR A 43 -0.59 -0.09 -2.30
C TYR A 43 0.33 0.60 -1.29
N ALA A 44 0.59 1.89 -1.50
CA ALA A 44 1.20 2.72 -0.48
C ALA A 44 0.28 2.65 0.74
N HIS A 45 0.82 2.20 1.89
CA HIS A 45 0.08 1.82 3.11
C HIS A 45 -0.49 3.03 3.87
N GLY A 46 -1.20 3.91 3.18
CA GLY A 46 -2.03 4.94 3.81
C GLY A 46 -3.38 4.38 4.28
N PRO A 47 -4.19 5.20 4.99
CA PRO A 47 -5.55 4.82 5.35
C PRO A 47 -6.36 4.46 4.11
N GLY A 48 -7.06 3.32 4.15
CA GLY A 48 -7.89 2.84 3.06
C GLY A 48 -9.16 3.67 2.91
N ASP A 49 -9.85 3.91 4.01
CA ASP A 49 -11.07 4.73 4.05
C ASP A 49 -11.27 5.41 5.40
N ILE A 50 -12.08 6.49 5.41
CA ILE A 50 -12.51 7.21 6.61
C ILE A 50 -14.02 7.46 6.49
N THR A 51 -14.77 6.98 7.47
CA THR A 51 -16.19 7.26 7.62
C THR A 51 -16.41 8.18 8.81
N LEU A 52 -17.19 9.23 8.63
CA LEU A 52 -17.52 10.22 9.65
C LEU A 52 -19.00 10.13 10.03
N GLN A 53 -19.29 10.21 11.31
CA GLN A 53 -20.64 10.35 11.85
C GLN A 53 -20.63 11.39 12.97
N TYR A 54 -21.65 12.23 13.03
CA TYR A 54 -21.79 13.25 14.07
C TYR A 54 -23.15 13.11 14.76
N ASP A 55 -23.11 13.02 16.08
CA ASP A 55 -24.30 13.05 16.93
C ASP A 55 -24.41 14.45 17.55
N SER A 56 -25.39 15.23 17.09
CA SER A 56 -25.64 16.60 17.57
C SER A 56 -26.12 16.63 19.02
N SER A 57 -26.75 15.56 19.52
CA SER A 57 -27.29 15.51 20.89
C SER A 57 -26.18 15.34 21.92
N SER A 58 -25.16 14.57 21.61
CA SER A 58 -24.01 14.31 22.49
C SER A 58 -22.75 15.09 22.10
N HIS A 59 -22.79 15.83 20.99
CA HIS A 59 -21.63 16.54 20.38
C HIS A 59 -20.45 15.62 20.06
N LEU A 60 -20.73 14.35 19.70
CA LEU A 60 -19.71 13.36 19.41
C LEU A 60 -19.48 13.20 17.90
N LEU A 61 -18.27 13.48 17.47
CA LEU A 61 -17.77 13.14 16.13
C LEU A 61 -17.08 11.77 16.20
N SER A 62 -17.66 10.78 15.52
CA SER A 62 -17.09 9.44 15.34
C SER A 62 -16.31 9.38 14.04
N VAL A 63 -15.04 9.01 14.12
CA VAL A 63 -14.11 8.88 13.01
C VAL A 63 -13.70 7.42 12.90
N THR A 64 -14.29 6.70 11.96
CA THR A 64 -13.96 5.30 11.67
C THR A 64 -12.92 5.23 10.57
N VAL A 65 -11.79 4.60 10.85
CA VAL A 65 -10.65 4.51 9.92
C VAL A 65 -10.42 3.06 9.51
N LEU A 66 -10.36 2.80 8.23
CA LEU A 66 -9.93 1.54 7.65
C LEU A 66 -8.41 1.59 7.39
N HIS A 67 -7.62 0.97 8.24
CA HIS A 67 -6.17 0.91 8.11
C HIS A 67 -5.63 -0.44 8.60
N PRO A 68 -5.81 -1.51 7.81
CA PRO A 68 -5.34 -2.83 8.16
C PRO A 68 -3.80 -2.89 8.09
N VAL A 69 -3.18 -3.30 9.20
CA VAL A 69 -1.73 -3.42 9.35
C VAL A 69 -1.39 -4.70 10.09
N SER A 70 -0.19 -5.23 9.87
CA SER A 70 0.28 -6.46 10.54
C SER A 70 0.79 -6.21 11.96
N ASP A 71 1.31 -5.01 12.25
CA ASP A 71 1.85 -4.63 13.56
C ASP A 71 1.40 -3.20 13.90
N PRO A 72 0.31 -3.04 14.67
CA PRO A 72 -0.26 -1.73 14.99
C PRO A 72 0.59 -0.88 15.94
N GLN A 73 1.64 -1.46 16.53
CA GLN A 73 2.59 -0.72 17.35
C GLN A 73 3.71 -0.06 16.51
N LYS A 74 3.99 -0.62 15.33
CA LYS A 74 5.02 -0.08 14.43
C LYS A 74 4.43 0.70 13.26
N HIS A 75 3.26 0.26 12.75
CA HIS A 75 2.56 0.86 11.64
C HIS A 75 1.15 1.27 12.08
N TYR A 76 0.86 2.56 12.13
CA TYR A 76 -0.38 3.09 12.73
C TYR A 76 -0.76 4.46 12.16
N ILE A 77 -1.98 4.87 12.42
CA ILE A 77 -2.42 6.26 12.19
C ILE A 77 -1.76 7.15 13.25
N LYS A 78 -0.83 7.97 12.79
CA LYS A 78 -0.05 8.86 13.66
C LYS A 78 -0.83 10.11 14.07
N THR A 79 -1.58 10.71 13.14
CA THR A 79 -2.34 11.93 13.44
C THR A 79 -3.74 11.86 12.86
N ILE A 80 -4.69 12.37 13.66
CA ILE A 80 -6.02 12.76 13.21
C ILE A 80 -6.12 14.27 13.38
N THR A 81 -6.30 14.99 12.28
CA THR A 81 -6.52 16.44 12.28
C THR A 81 -7.97 16.71 11.90
N ILE A 82 -8.65 17.50 12.71
CA ILE A 82 -10.06 17.89 12.54
C ILE A 82 -10.08 19.39 12.27
N THR A 83 -10.72 19.77 11.17
CA THR A 83 -11.06 21.18 10.85
C THR A 83 -12.57 21.34 10.80
N LYS A 84 -13.05 22.50 11.13
CA LYS A 84 -14.45 22.88 11.03
C LYS A 84 -14.56 24.18 10.21
N ASN A 85 -15.33 24.15 9.13
CA ASN A 85 -15.50 25.27 8.20
C ASN A 85 -14.16 25.82 7.65
N LYS A 86 -13.17 24.92 7.43
CA LYS A 86 -11.78 25.19 7.04
C LYS A 86 -10.87 25.72 8.14
N ASP A 87 -11.40 26.03 9.34
CA ASP A 87 -10.59 26.46 10.46
C ASP A 87 -10.06 25.25 11.23
N PRO A 88 -8.77 25.24 11.62
CA PRO A 88 -8.21 24.19 12.47
C PRO A 88 -8.95 24.12 13.80
N LEU A 89 -9.43 22.92 14.17
CA LEU A 89 -10.11 22.70 15.43
C LEU A 89 -9.21 21.93 16.41
N GLU A 90 -8.85 20.70 16.05
CA GLU A 90 -8.05 19.81 16.90
C GLU A 90 -7.08 18.96 16.08
N THR A 91 -5.97 18.57 16.72
CA THR A 91 -5.02 17.56 16.16
C THR A 91 -4.64 16.60 17.27
N HIS A 92 -4.92 15.35 17.06
CA HIS A 92 -4.59 14.24 17.97
C HIS A 92 -3.42 13.44 17.43
N VAL A 93 -2.45 13.13 18.31
CA VAL A 93 -1.25 12.38 17.96
C VAL A 93 -1.26 11.03 18.70
N TYR A 94 -1.10 9.97 17.96
CA TYR A 94 -1.08 8.59 18.46
C TYR A 94 0.29 7.97 18.28
N LYS A 95 0.60 6.96 19.10
CA LYS A 95 1.84 6.16 19.04
C LYS A 95 1.59 4.70 18.64
N SER A 96 0.33 4.33 18.50
CA SER A 96 -0.16 3.03 18.05
C SER A 96 -1.59 3.17 17.58
N GLN A 97 -2.16 2.10 17.01
CA GLN A 97 -3.59 2.02 16.69
C GLN A 97 -4.19 0.75 17.32
N PRO A 98 -5.54 0.62 17.40
CA PRO A 98 -6.20 -0.64 17.79
C PRO A 98 -5.81 -1.79 16.86
N GLU A 99 -5.83 -3.03 17.38
CA GLU A 99 -5.48 -4.24 16.62
C GLU A 99 -6.51 -4.54 15.51
N SER A 100 -7.80 -4.26 15.77
CA SER A 100 -8.86 -4.43 14.78
C SER A 100 -8.86 -3.28 13.76
N SER A 101 -9.20 -3.59 12.51
CA SER A 101 -9.47 -2.59 11.47
C SER A 101 -10.72 -3.01 10.71
N PRO A 102 -11.71 -2.11 10.51
CA PRO A 102 -11.70 -0.69 10.89
C PRO A 102 -11.80 -0.47 12.40
N PHE A 103 -11.33 0.68 12.86
CA PHE A 103 -11.45 1.14 14.24
C PHE A 103 -11.99 2.57 14.29
N THR A 104 -12.59 2.95 15.44
CA THR A 104 -13.24 4.25 15.61
C THR A 104 -12.61 5.03 16.75
N TYR A 105 -12.31 6.30 16.48
CA TYR A 105 -12.02 7.32 17.49
C TYR A 105 -13.22 8.24 17.63
N THR A 106 -13.46 8.73 18.85
CA THR A 106 -14.53 9.70 19.15
C THR A 106 -13.97 10.97 19.72
N TYR A 107 -14.51 12.09 19.26
CA TYR A 107 -14.09 13.43 19.67
C TYR A 107 -15.30 14.25 20.10
N ASN A 108 -15.20 14.94 21.23
CA ASN A 108 -16.25 15.83 21.68
C ASN A 108 -16.05 17.22 21.06
N VAL A 109 -16.80 17.54 20.04
CA VAL A 109 -16.68 18.77 19.25
C VAL A 109 -18.05 19.39 19.04
N LYS A 110 -18.18 20.69 19.32
CA LYS A 110 -19.45 21.40 19.11
C LYS A 110 -19.58 21.82 17.66
N ALA A 111 -20.74 21.54 17.07
CA ALA A 111 -21.09 22.00 15.74
C ALA A 111 -22.58 22.25 15.63
N GLU A 112 -22.94 23.13 14.71
CA GLU A 112 -24.31 23.49 14.36
C GLU A 112 -24.71 22.89 13.02
N GLU A 113 -25.98 22.89 12.70
CA GLU A 113 -26.48 22.43 11.41
C GLU A 113 -25.86 23.28 10.28
N GLY A 114 -25.35 22.60 9.26
CA GLY A 114 -24.65 23.20 8.14
C GLY A 114 -23.13 23.33 8.33
N ASP A 115 -22.59 23.15 9.54
CA ASP A 115 -21.15 23.10 9.73
C ASP A 115 -20.51 21.93 8.95
N ILE A 116 -19.29 22.15 8.45
CA ILE A 116 -18.55 21.17 7.67
C ILE A 116 -17.32 20.72 8.46
N PHE A 117 -17.30 19.46 8.85
CA PHE A 117 -16.08 18.83 9.34
C PHE A 117 -15.25 18.29 8.17
N GLU A 118 -13.95 18.56 8.20
CA GLU A 118 -12.95 17.84 7.40
C GLU A 118 -11.98 17.14 8.35
N VAL A 119 -11.84 15.83 8.19
CA VAL A 119 -10.98 15.00 9.03
C VAL A 119 -9.91 14.35 8.18
N LYS A 120 -8.65 14.60 8.53
CA LYS A 120 -7.47 14.04 7.87
C LYS A 120 -6.77 13.04 8.79
N ALA A 121 -6.71 11.79 8.39
CA ALA A 121 -5.90 10.75 9.01
C ALA A 121 -4.57 10.60 8.27
N LYS A 122 -3.45 10.58 9.00
CA LYS A 122 -2.09 10.40 8.44
C LYS A 122 -1.41 9.21 9.09
N CYS A 123 -0.90 8.31 8.26
CA CYS A 123 -0.07 7.18 8.69
C CYS A 123 1.32 7.64 9.12
N ASN A 124 1.96 6.93 10.06
CA ASN A 124 3.32 7.20 10.50
C ASN A 124 4.39 6.89 9.44
N TYR A 125 4.10 5.99 8.51
CA TYR A 125 4.99 5.70 7.38
C TYR A 125 4.65 6.58 6.18
N PHE A 126 3.59 6.25 5.44
CA PHE A 126 3.23 6.95 4.21
C PHE A 126 1.72 7.12 4.11
N GLY A 127 1.33 8.17 3.40
CA GLY A 127 -0.05 8.40 3.01
C GLY A 127 -0.91 9.07 4.07
N SER A 128 -1.93 9.71 3.59
CA SER A 128 -3.01 10.29 4.38
C SER A 128 -4.30 10.21 3.59
N ARG A 129 -5.43 10.21 4.29
CA ARG A 129 -6.75 10.30 3.70
C ARG A 129 -7.55 11.38 4.40
N THR A 130 -8.43 12.01 3.65
CA THR A 130 -9.34 13.05 4.15
C THR A 130 -10.77 12.64 3.85
N ALA A 131 -11.67 12.87 4.82
CA ALA A 131 -13.11 12.73 4.66
C ALA A 131 -13.80 14.01 5.13
N THR A 132 -14.98 14.29 4.58
CA THR A 132 -15.78 15.46 4.88
C THR A 132 -17.19 15.05 5.32
N LEU A 133 -17.75 15.75 6.28
CA LEU A 133 -19.12 15.57 6.75
C LEU A 133 -19.79 16.93 6.93
N THR A 134 -20.97 17.09 6.36
CA THR A 134 -21.85 18.25 6.67
C THR A 134 -22.82 17.84 7.77
N VAL A 135 -22.86 18.61 8.84
CA VAL A 135 -23.73 18.38 10.00
C VAL A 135 -25.19 18.61 9.59
N GLY A 136 -26.09 17.68 9.96
CA GLY A 136 -27.52 17.78 9.64
C GLY A 136 -27.94 17.30 8.24
N LYS A 137 -27.04 16.63 7.51
CA LYS A 137 -27.36 15.98 6.22
C LYS A 137 -27.36 14.47 6.32
#